data_c1b856dde028dbfd112094b2cface14b
#
_entry.id   c1b856dde028dbfd112094b2cface14b
#
_cell.length_a   1.000
_cell.length_b   1.000
_cell.length_c   1.000
_cell.angle_alpha   90.00
_cell.angle_beta   90.00
_cell.angle_gamma   90.00
#
_symmetry.space_group_name_H-M   'P 1'
#
loop_
_entity.id
_entity.type
_entity.pdbx_description
1 polymer ?
#
loop_
_entity_poly.entity_id
_entity_poly.type
_entity_poly.pdbx_seq_one_letter_code
_entity_poly.pdbx_strand_id
1 'polypeptide(L)'
;MRVSREQQAKNRDQVIAAAAKLLREHGIEGIGVDALAKAAGMTHGAIYSQFGSKEELAAAAIRESLAEIRAQWIADAGGDGAPDLFNKLVRSYVSRSHRDNPGTGCALAAMGPDAMRHGEPVRQAFSDSSVAMIDVMARACPGETEEARRDEAIANIAAMVGSVVLSRVVEDRALSDRILAVVRKRLLKTA
;
A
#
# COMPACT_ATOMS: atom_id res chain seq x y z
N MET A 1 19.03 13.82 29.07
CA MET A 1 17.68 13.38 29.49
C MET A 1 17.35 12.08 28.76
N ARG A 2 17.00 11.02 29.49
CA ARG A 2 16.67 9.73 28.88
C ARG A 2 15.23 9.81 28.32
N VAL A 3 15.05 9.66 27.02
CA VAL A 3 13.74 9.65 26.38
C VAL A 3 12.92 8.47 26.91
N SER A 4 11.66 8.68 27.25
CA SER A 4 10.79 7.60 27.76
C SER A 4 10.53 6.55 26.67
N ARG A 5 10.17 5.32 27.07
CA ARG A 5 9.80 4.26 26.12
C ARG A 5 8.64 4.68 25.21
N GLU A 6 7.67 5.38 25.76
CA GLU A 6 6.52 5.90 25.02
C GLU A 6 6.93 6.94 23.97
N GLN A 7 7.83 7.85 24.33
CA GLN A 7 8.36 8.84 23.39
C GLN A 7 9.21 8.18 22.29
N GLN A 8 9.94 7.11 22.61
CA GLN A 8 10.69 6.33 21.61
C GLN A 8 9.75 5.64 20.62
N ALA A 9 8.67 5.03 21.09
CA ALA A 9 7.65 4.42 20.23
C ALA A 9 7.02 5.47 19.30
N LYS A 10 6.58 6.60 19.83
CA LYS A 10 5.99 7.70 19.08
C LYS A 10 6.95 8.27 18.01
N ASN A 11 8.23 8.42 18.37
CA ASN A 11 9.26 8.85 17.39
C ASN A 11 9.44 7.80 16.29
N ARG A 12 9.41 6.50 16.63
CA ARG A 12 9.50 5.40 15.66
C ARG A 12 8.35 5.46 14.66
N ASP A 13 7.11 5.62 15.13
CA ASP A 13 5.93 5.69 14.27
C ASP A 13 5.98 6.90 13.33
N GLN A 14 6.46 8.05 13.82
CA GLN A 14 6.67 9.24 12.98
C GLN A 14 7.69 9.00 11.87
N VAL A 15 8.79 8.29 12.16
CA VAL A 15 9.80 7.93 11.15
C VAL A 15 9.19 7.00 10.10
N ILE A 16 8.46 5.98 10.53
CA ILE A 16 7.82 5.02 9.64
C ILE A 16 6.82 5.72 8.72
N ALA A 17 5.98 6.61 9.25
CA ALA A 17 4.99 7.36 8.47
C ALA A 17 5.66 8.29 7.43
N ALA A 18 6.70 9.03 7.83
CA ALA A 18 7.48 9.87 6.91
C ALA A 18 8.16 9.04 5.81
N ALA A 19 8.79 7.92 6.17
CA ALA A 19 9.41 7.00 5.23
C ALA A 19 8.38 6.40 4.28
N ALA A 20 7.22 5.97 4.78
CA ALA A 20 6.16 5.37 3.99
C ALA A 20 5.68 6.29 2.86
N LYS A 21 5.52 7.59 3.13
CA LYS A 21 5.16 8.58 2.12
C LYS A 21 6.25 8.75 1.07
N LEU A 22 7.49 9.04 1.50
CA LEU A 22 8.60 9.34 0.61
C LEU A 22 9.00 8.15 -0.27
N LEU A 23 8.98 6.94 0.31
CA LEU A 23 9.26 5.72 -0.45
C LEU A 23 8.21 5.47 -1.54
N ARG A 24 6.93 5.76 -1.28
CA ARG A 24 5.89 5.65 -2.32
C ARG A 24 6.01 6.70 -3.42
N GLU A 25 6.54 7.89 -3.11
CA GLU A 25 6.74 8.98 -4.08
C GLU A 25 7.97 8.78 -4.94
N HIS A 26 9.05 8.23 -4.37
CA HIS A 26 10.38 8.20 -5.00
C HIS A 26 10.93 6.80 -5.27
N GLY A 27 10.25 5.75 -4.80
CA GLY A 27 10.81 4.39 -4.79
C GLY A 27 11.84 4.17 -3.69
N ILE A 28 12.17 2.91 -3.41
CA ILE A 28 13.11 2.56 -2.33
C ILE A 28 14.53 3.05 -2.67
N GLU A 29 14.96 2.95 -3.92
CA GLU A 29 16.28 3.42 -4.36
C GLU A 29 16.31 4.93 -4.63
N GLY A 30 15.18 5.54 -4.97
CA GLY A 30 15.09 6.95 -5.34
C GLY A 30 15.31 7.92 -4.18
N ILE A 31 15.35 7.44 -2.92
CA ILE A 31 15.56 8.30 -1.74
C ILE A 31 16.64 7.74 -0.82
N GLY A 32 17.59 8.61 -0.41
CA GLY A 32 18.67 8.28 0.52
C GLY A 32 18.23 8.35 1.98
N VAL A 33 18.99 7.67 2.86
CA VAL A 33 18.74 7.66 4.33
C VAL A 33 18.78 9.07 4.92
N ASP A 34 19.63 9.97 4.40
CA ASP A 34 19.71 11.36 4.87
C ASP A 34 18.40 12.13 4.64
N ALA A 35 17.76 11.93 3.48
CA ALA A 35 16.49 12.56 3.19
C ALA A 35 15.36 11.97 4.07
N LEU A 36 15.36 10.67 4.31
CA LEU A 36 14.45 10.01 5.24
C LEU A 36 14.63 10.52 6.68
N ALA A 37 15.88 10.61 7.15
CA ALA A 37 16.21 11.13 8.46
C ALA A 37 15.76 12.59 8.63
N LYS A 38 16.05 13.44 7.65
CA LYS A 38 15.61 14.85 7.64
C LYS A 38 14.09 14.98 7.71
N ALA A 39 13.36 14.20 6.90
CA ALA A 39 11.90 14.22 6.90
C ALA A 39 11.29 13.76 8.23
N ALA A 40 11.96 12.85 8.92
CA ALA A 40 11.56 12.35 10.23
C ALA A 40 12.07 13.21 11.41
N GLY A 41 12.81 14.29 11.15
CA GLY A 41 13.42 15.11 12.21
C GLY A 41 14.49 14.37 13.02
N MET A 42 15.18 13.40 12.43
CA MET A 42 16.20 12.56 13.06
C MET A 42 17.58 12.74 12.39
N THR A 43 18.59 12.21 13.03
CA THR A 43 19.93 12.09 12.43
C THR A 43 20.08 10.78 11.67
N HIS A 44 21.00 10.73 10.71
CA HIS A 44 21.35 9.53 9.97
C HIS A 44 21.68 8.34 10.91
N GLY A 45 22.53 8.57 11.91
CA GLY A 45 22.91 7.54 12.89
C GLY A 45 21.74 7.04 13.74
N ALA A 46 20.75 7.90 14.02
CA ALA A 46 19.57 7.50 14.76
C ALA A 46 18.66 6.54 13.95
N ILE A 47 18.57 6.71 12.63
CA ILE A 47 17.86 5.77 11.75
C ILE A 47 18.51 4.38 11.82
N TYR A 48 19.81 4.28 11.67
CA TYR A 48 20.50 2.98 11.76
C TYR A 48 20.42 2.35 13.14
N SER A 49 20.54 3.15 14.21
CA SER A 49 20.38 2.66 15.57
C SER A 49 18.98 2.10 15.85
N GLN A 50 17.95 2.65 15.20
CA GLN A 50 16.56 2.29 15.45
C GLN A 50 16.05 1.16 14.53
N PHE A 51 16.52 1.11 13.29
CA PHE A 51 16.01 0.19 12.27
C PHE A 51 17.07 -0.80 11.77
N GLY A 52 18.34 -0.58 12.03
CA GLY A 52 19.43 -1.44 11.58
C GLY A 52 19.88 -1.15 10.14
N SER A 53 18.94 -1.03 9.20
CA SER A 53 19.23 -0.76 7.80
C SER A 53 18.14 0.07 7.11
N LYS A 54 18.44 0.59 5.90
CA LYS A 54 17.44 1.24 5.03
C LYS A 54 16.35 0.24 4.62
N GLU A 55 16.70 -1.00 4.34
CA GLU A 55 15.73 -2.04 3.96
C GLU A 55 14.78 -2.42 5.10
N GLU A 56 15.27 -2.48 6.34
CA GLU A 56 14.41 -2.71 7.50
C GLU A 56 13.44 -1.54 7.74
N LEU A 57 13.89 -0.30 7.57
CA LEU A 57 13.02 0.87 7.61
C LEU A 57 11.99 0.81 6.47
N ALA A 58 12.40 0.47 5.25
CA ALA A 58 11.50 0.31 4.12
C ALA A 58 10.48 -0.79 4.36
N ALA A 59 10.89 -1.93 4.89
CA ALA A 59 9.99 -3.03 5.25
C ALA A 59 8.95 -2.61 6.30
N ALA A 60 9.37 -1.89 7.34
CA ALA A 60 8.44 -1.34 8.35
C ALA A 60 7.46 -0.34 7.73
N ALA A 61 7.93 0.55 6.87
CA ALA A 61 7.11 1.54 6.17
C ALA A 61 6.09 0.90 5.20
N ILE A 62 6.47 -0.18 4.52
CA ILE A 62 5.59 -0.96 3.63
C ILE A 62 4.48 -1.62 4.44
N ARG A 63 4.82 -2.30 5.54
CA ARG A 63 3.83 -2.95 6.43
C ARG A 63 2.82 -1.96 6.97
N GLU A 64 3.29 -0.83 7.50
CA GLU A 64 2.44 0.22 8.06
C GLU A 64 1.52 0.80 6.98
N SER A 65 2.08 1.22 5.85
CA SER A 65 1.32 1.78 4.73
C SER A 65 0.19 0.86 4.24
N LEU A 66 0.46 -0.45 4.11
CA LEU A 66 -0.54 -1.41 3.63
C LEU A 66 -1.55 -1.77 4.73
N ALA A 67 -1.15 -1.72 6.01
CA ALA A 67 -2.05 -1.87 7.13
C ALA A 67 -3.00 -0.67 7.26
N GLU A 68 -2.51 0.55 7.12
CA GLU A 68 -3.32 1.78 7.12
C GLU A 68 -4.37 1.77 6.01
N ILE A 69 -3.96 1.45 4.76
CA ILE A 69 -4.89 1.36 3.63
C ILE A 69 -5.97 0.30 3.88
N ARG A 70 -5.59 -0.85 4.40
CA ARG A 70 -6.54 -1.92 4.72
C ARG A 70 -7.52 -1.49 5.81
N ALA A 71 -7.03 -0.84 6.85
CA ALA A 71 -7.88 -0.30 7.92
C ALA A 71 -8.84 0.77 7.40
N GLN A 72 -8.37 1.67 6.54
CA GLN A 72 -9.18 2.70 5.90
C GLN A 72 -10.27 2.09 5.01
N TRP A 73 -9.95 1.08 4.23
CA TRP A 73 -10.94 0.36 3.42
C TRP A 73 -12.08 -0.19 4.25
N ILE A 74 -11.74 -0.89 5.35
CA ILE A 74 -12.73 -1.47 6.26
C ILE A 74 -13.59 -0.36 6.89
N ALA A 75 -12.96 0.73 7.32
CA ALA A 75 -13.68 1.86 7.93
C ALA A 75 -14.63 2.54 6.95
N ASP A 76 -14.17 2.86 5.74
CA ASP A 76 -14.97 3.52 4.69
C ASP A 76 -16.14 2.67 4.23
N ALA A 77 -16.01 1.36 4.31
CA ALA A 77 -17.08 0.43 3.99
C ALA A 77 -18.16 0.31 5.08
N GLY A 78 -17.91 0.83 6.27
CA GLY A 78 -18.81 0.71 7.42
C GLY A 78 -18.54 -0.52 8.28
N GLY A 79 -17.34 -1.07 8.18
CA GLY A 79 -16.86 -2.22 8.95
C GLY A 79 -16.50 -3.43 8.09
N ASP A 80 -15.83 -4.39 8.71
CA ASP A 80 -15.49 -5.67 8.08
C ASP A 80 -16.78 -6.48 7.83
N GLY A 81 -16.96 -6.98 6.61
CA GLY A 81 -18.16 -7.71 6.19
C GLY A 81 -19.38 -6.83 5.86
N ALA A 82 -19.22 -5.52 5.74
CA ALA A 82 -20.30 -4.64 5.30
C ALA A 82 -20.85 -5.04 3.90
N PRO A 83 -22.17 -4.98 3.66
CA PRO A 83 -22.78 -5.48 2.42
C PRO A 83 -22.25 -4.84 1.13
N ASP A 84 -21.70 -3.64 1.21
CA ASP A 84 -21.18 -2.89 0.06
C ASP A 84 -19.65 -2.75 0.09
N LEU A 85 -18.98 -3.57 0.89
CA LEU A 85 -17.53 -3.52 1.07
C LEU A 85 -16.79 -3.59 -0.28
N PHE A 86 -17.11 -4.59 -1.11
CA PHE A 86 -16.47 -4.78 -2.41
C PHE A 86 -16.57 -3.56 -3.32
N ASN A 87 -17.78 -3.03 -3.51
CA ASN A 87 -18.00 -1.88 -4.39
C ASN A 87 -17.26 -0.63 -3.90
N LYS A 88 -17.25 -0.40 -2.59
CA LYS A 88 -16.53 0.73 -1.99
C LYS A 88 -15.02 0.58 -2.15
N LEU A 89 -14.46 -0.62 -1.93
CA LEU A 89 -13.05 -0.92 -2.17
C LEU A 89 -12.66 -0.64 -3.62
N VAL A 90 -13.41 -1.16 -4.58
CA VAL A 90 -13.14 -0.96 -6.01
C VAL A 90 -13.22 0.52 -6.39
N ARG A 91 -14.25 1.25 -5.94
CA ARG A 91 -14.43 2.67 -6.27
C ARG A 91 -13.35 3.55 -5.68
N SER A 92 -12.95 3.30 -4.44
CA SER A 92 -11.89 4.03 -3.77
C SER A 92 -10.52 3.76 -4.42
N TYR A 93 -10.20 2.49 -4.63
CA TYR A 93 -8.89 2.08 -5.14
C TYR A 93 -8.69 2.43 -6.61
N VAL A 94 -9.65 2.06 -7.49
CA VAL A 94 -9.56 2.32 -8.95
C VAL A 94 -10.09 3.72 -9.24
N SER A 95 -9.34 4.74 -8.80
CA SER A 95 -9.73 6.15 -8.86
C SER A 95 -8.61 7.06 -9.35
N ARG A 96 -8.99 8.22 -9.90
CA ARG A 96 -8.03 9.28 -10.24
C ARG A 96 -7.27 9.77 -9.02
N SER A 97 -7.95 9.91 -7.89
CA SER A 97 -7.33 10.33 -6.63
C SER A 97 -6.18 9.39 -6.23
N HIS A 98 -6.40 8.08 -6.28
CA HIS A 98 -5.35 7.09 -5.98
C HIS A 98 -4.20 7.13 -7.00
N ARG A 99 -4.53 7.26 -8.30
CA ARG A 99 -3.52 7.39 -9.36
C ARG A 99 -2.62 8.61 -9.14
N ASP A 100 -3.23 9.77 -8.87
CA ASP A 100 -2.54 11.06 -8.87
C ASP A 100 -1.80 11.35 -7.54
N ASN A 101 -2.04 10.57 -6.49
CA ASN A 101 -1.45 10.75 -5.16
C ASN A 101 -0.70 9.47 -4.71
N PRO A 102 0.44 9.13 -5.30
CA PRO A 102 1.19 7.91 -4.93
C PRO A 102 1.63 7.91 -3.46
N GLY A 103 2.02 9.07 -2.91
CA GLY A 103 2.50 9.22 -1.54
C GLY A 103 1.48 8.84 -0.45
N THR A 104 0.17 8.88 -0.77
CA THR A 104 -0.92 8.44 0.12
C THR A 104 -1.63 7.19 -0.38
N GLY A 105 -1.18 6.64 -1.52
CA GLY A 105 -1.76 5.46 -2.15
C GLY A 105 -1.15 4.14 -1.67
N CYS A 106 -1.54 3.07 -2.33
CA CYS A 106 -1.08 1.72 -2.04
C CYS A 106 0.41 1.53 -2.37
N ALA A 107 1.18 1.07 -1.40
CA ALA A 107 2.61 0.76 -1.57
C ALA A 107 2.84 -0.33 -2.63
N LEU A 108 1.93 -1.30 -2.77
CA LEU A 108 2.02 -2.34 -3.79
C LEU A 108 1.93 -1.76 -5.20
N ALA A 109 1.03 -0.79 -5.44
CA ALA A 109 0.92 -0.10 -6.72
C ALA A 109 2.03 0.92 -6.97
N ALA A 110 2.72 1.39 -5.94
CA ALA A 110 3.82 2.35 -6.05
C ALA A 110 5.19 1.66 -6.21
N MET A 111 5.44 0.60 -5.46
CA MET A 111 6.76 -0.01 -5.30
C MET A 111 6.77 -1.53 -5.43
N GLY A 112 5.63 -2.19 -5.69
CA GLY A 112 5.56 -3.65 -5.78
C GLY A 112 6.57 -4.26 -6.75
N PRO A 113 6.78 -3.71 -7.97
CA PRO A 113 7.79 -4.20 -8.91
C PRO A 113 9.23 -4.12 -8.38
N ASP A 114 9.52 -3.20 -7.44
CA ASP A 114 10.84 -3.04 -6.86
C ASP A 114 11.17 -4.13 -5.83
N ALA A 115 10.15 -4.77 -5.24
CA ALA A 115 10.34 -5.81 -4.22
C ALA A 115 11.33 -6.91 -4.63
N MET A 116 11.32 -7.29 -5.92
CA MET A 116 12.21 -8.33 -6.44
C MET A 116 13.69 -7.91 -6.51
N ARG A 117 13.96 -6.60 -6.44
CA ARG A 117 15.33 -6.02 -6.48
C ARG A 117 15.92 -5.81 -5.11
N HIS A 118 15.14 -6.05 -4.05
CA HIS A 118 15.51 -5.82 -2.65
C HIS A 118 15.68 -7.13 -1.87
N GLY A 119 16.27 -7.00 -0.69
CA GLY A 119 16.52 -8.10 0.24
C GLY A 119 15.25 -8.71 0.83
N GLU A 120 15.46 -9.74 1.65
CA GLU A 120 14.38 -10.50 2.28
C GLU A 120 13.41 -9.64 3.10
N PRO A 121 13.84 -8.63 3.90
CA PRO A 121 12.92 -7.83 4.71
C PRO A 121 11.84 -7.14 3.89
N VAL A 122 12.21 -6.56 2.75
CA VAL A 122 11.28 -5.87 1.84
C VAL A 122 10.34 -6.85 1.15
N ARG A 123 10.88 -7.95 0.62
CA ARG A 123 10.05 -9.00 -0.01
C ARG A 123 9.04 -9.59 0.95
N GLN A 124 9.46 -9.90 2.17
CA GLN A 124 8.57 -10.45 3.20
C GLN A 124 7.47 -9.44 3.58
N ALA A 125 7.82 -8.14 3.72
CA ALA A 125 6.84 -7.10 4.02
C ALA A 125 5.73 -7.01 2.95
N PHE A 126 6.09 -7.08 1.68
CA PHE A 126 5.10 -7.11 0.58
C PHE A 126 4.29 -8.41 0.56
N SER A 127 4.94 -9.56 0.76
CA SER A 127 4.28 -10.87 0.80
C SER A 127 3.20 -10.93 1.87
N ASP A 128 3.56 -10.66 3.12
CA ASP A 128 2.64 -10.70 4.27
C ASP A 128 1.47 -9.74 4.09
N SER A 129 1.78 -8.53 3.62
CA SER A 129 0.76 -7.50 3.41
C SER A 129 -0.17 -7.83 2.25
N SER A 130 0.33 -8.47 1.19
CA SER A 130 -0.49 -8.93 0.06
C SER A 130 -1.44 -10.03 0.49
N VAL A 131 -0.98 -11.00 1.27
CA VAL A 131 -1.84 -12.04 1.86
C VAL A 131 -2.95 -11.42 2.68
N ALA A 132 -2.63 -10.49 3.58
CA ALA A 132 -3.63 -9.81 4.41
C ALA A 132 -4.64 -8.97 3.60
N MET A 133 -4.23 -8.39 2.47
CA MET A 133 -5.14 -7.69 1.55
C MET A 133 -6.08 -8.67 0.83
N ILE A 134 -5.57 -9.82 0.39
CA ILE A 134 -6.36 -10.90 -0.22
C ILE A 134 -7.42 -11.39 0.78
N ASP A 135 -7.05 -11.59 2.04
CA ASP A 135 -7.97 -12.07 3.07
C ASP A 135 -9.13 -11.08 3.34
N VAL A 136 -8.85 -9.78 3.36
CA VAL A 136 -9.92 -8.75 3.47
C VAL A 136 -10.81 -8.75 2.23
N MET A 137 -10.22 -8.79 1.05
CA MET A 137 -10.99 -8.81 -0.21
C MET A 137 -11.83 -10.07 -0.34
N ALA A 138 -11.33 -11.24 0.06
CA ALA A 138 -12.06 -12.50 -0.01
C ALA A 138 -13.36 -12.49 0.81
N ARG A 139 -13.38 -11.76 1.94
CA ARG A 139 -14.62 -11.58 2.73
C ARG A 139 -15.69 -10.74 2.02
N ALA A 140 -15.26 -9.93 1.04
CA ALA A 140 -16.15 -9.08 0.25
C ALA A 140 -16.52 -9.68 -1.12
N CYS A 141 -15.84 -10.75 -1.55
CA CYS A 141 -16.07 -11.40 -2.84
C CYS A 141 -17.19 -12.45 -2.77
N PRO A 142 -17.97 -12.63 -3.86
CA PRO A 142 -18.90 -13.74 -3.97
C PRO A 142 -18.15 -15.06 -4.13
N GLY A 143 -18.78 -16.16 -3.73
CA GLY A 143 -18.26 -17.53 -3.89
C GLY A 143 -18.89 -18.50 -2.89
N GLU A 144 -19.16 -19.72 -3.32
CA GLU A 144 -19.78 -20.76 -2.48
C GLU A 144 -18.78 -21.33 -1.47
N THR A 145 -17.49 -21.36 -1.83
CA THR A 145 -16.42 -21.88 -0.99
C THR A 145 -15.43 -20.76 -0.61
N GLU A 146 -14.66 -20.98 0.45
CA GLU A 146 -13.57 -20.06 0.84
C GLU A 146 -12.51 -19.94 -0.27
N GLU A 147 -12.18 -21.06 -0.92
CA GLU A 147 -11.24 -21.10 -2.04
C GLU A 147 -11.73 -20.25 -3.21
N ALA A 148 -13.00 -20.40 -3.61
CA ALA A 148 -13.59 -19.61 -4.70
C ALA A 148 -13.60 -18.11 -4.40
N ARG A 149 -13.91 -17.71 -3.15
CA ARG A 149 -13.83 -16.30 -2.75
C ARG A 149 -12.40 -15.77 -2.76
N ARG A 150 -11.43 -16.60 -2.38
CA ARG A 150 -10.02 -16.24 -2.39
C ARG A 150 -9.48 -16.07 -3.81
N ASP A 151 -9.86 -16.93 -4.74
CA ASP A 151 -9.48 -16.83 -6.15
C ASP A 151 -10.04 -15.55 -6.79
N GLU A 152 -11.32 -15.23 -6.51
CA GLU A 152 -11.92 -13.95 -6.93
C GLU A 152 -11.18 -12.74 -6.33
N ALA A 153 -10.80 -12.82 -5.06
CA ALA A 153 -10.05 -11.76 -4.41
C ALA A 153 -8.67 -11.53 -5.06
N ILE A 154 -7.97 -12.60 -5.39
CA ILE A 154 -6.67 -12.54 -6.08
C ILE A 154 -6.82 -11.87 -7.45
N ALA A 155 -7.79 -12.30 -8.25
CA ALA A 155 -8.06 -11.74 -9.58
C ALA A 155 -8.42 -10.24 -9.49
N ASN A 156 -9.29 -9.88 -8.54
CA ASN A 156 -9.72 -8.50 -8.35
C ASN A 156 -8.58 -7.59 -7.88
N ILE A 157 -7.76 -8.02 -6.93
CA ILE A 157 -6.58 -7.25 -6.47
C ILE A 157 -5.58 -7.07 -7.59
N ALA A 158 -5.28 -8.12 -8.36
CA ALA A 158 -4.36 -8.04 -9.50
C ALA A 158 -4.86 -7.02 -10.54
N ALA A 159 -6.16 -7.02 -10.86
CA ALA A 159 -6.77 -6.06 -11.77
C ALA A 159 -6.74 -4.62 -11.21
N MET A 160 -7.05 -4.44 -9.93
CA MET A 160 -7.02 -3.13 -9.25
C MET A 160 -5.60 -2.54 -9.25
N VAL A 161 -4.61 -3.29 -8.78
CA VAL A 161 -3.21 -2.87 -8.74
C VAL A 161 -2.70 -2.58 -10.15
N GLY A 162 -2.90 -3.51 -11.09
CA GLY A 162 -2.47 -3.36 -12.47
C GLY A 162 -3.08 -2.15 -13.16
N SER A 163 -4.35 -1.83 -12.91
CA SER A 163 -5.01 -0.66 -13.49
C SER A 163 -4.42 0.66 -13.02
N VAL A 164 -4.07 0.76 -11.73
CA VAL A 164 -3.42 1.97 -11.18
C VAL A 164 -2.02 2.12 -11.74
N VAL A 165 -1.23 1.04 -11.79
CA VAL A 165 0.12 1.04 -12.37
C VAL A 165 0.07 1.47 -13.84
N LEU A 166 -0.77 0.81 -14.67
CA LEU A 166 -0.92 1.15 -16.09
C LEU A 166 -1.35 2.59 -16.30
N SER A 167 -2.30 3.09 -15.49
CA SER A 167 -2.78 4.47 -15.62
C SER A 167 -1.73 5.52 -15.24
N ARG A 168 -0.72 5.15 -14.45
CA ARG A 168 0.40 6.03 -14.08
C ARG A 168 1.49 6.11 -15.16
N VAL A 169 1.74 5.01 -15.90
CA VAL A 169 2.81 4.96 -16.89
C VAL A 169 2.38 5.50 -18.26
N VAL A 170 1.08 5.67 -18.50
CA VAL A 170 0.56 6.19 -19.76
C VAL A 170 0.55 7.72 -19.72
N GLU A 171 1.24 8.37 -20.68
CA GLU A 171 1.31 9.83 -20.80
C GLU A 171 -0.01 10.45 -21.28
N ASP A 172 -0.72 9.78 -22.20
CA ASP A 172 -2.04 10.22 -22.66
C ASP A 172 -3.07 10.18 -21.51
N ARG A 173 -3.46 11.35 -21.08
CA ARG A 173 -4.40 11.52 -19.94
C ARG A 173 -5.77 10.90 -20.23
N ALA A 174 -6.25 10.96 -21.47
CA ALA A 174 -7.53 10.37 -21.84
C ALA A 174 -7.49 8.84 -21.76
N LEU A 175 -6.41 8.24 -22.26
CA LEU A 175 -6.19 6.79 -22.13
C LEU A 175 -5.99 6.37 -20.66
N SER A 176 -5.21 7.13 -19.92
CA SER A 176 -5.01 6.91 -18.47
C SER A 176 -6.36 6.87 -17.72
N ASP A 177 -7.23 7.83 -17.95
CA ASP A 177 -8.58 7.88 -17.37
C ASP A 177 -9.44 6.71 -17.84
N ARG A 178 -9.34 6.32 -19.11
CA ARG A 178 -10.07 5.20 -19.71
C ARG A 178 -9.68 3.86 -19.09
N ILE A 179 -8.38 3.65 -18.79
CA ILE A 179 -7.90 2.42 -18.12
C ILE A 179 -8.65 2.25 -16.79
N LEU A 180 -8.65 3.28 -15.94
CA LEU A 180 -9.36 3.23 -14.66
C LEU A 180 -10.86 2.99 -14.83
N ALA A 181 -11.50 3.68 -15.78
CA ALA A 181 -12.93 3.57 -16.02
C ALA A 181 -13.34 2.15 -16.48
N VAL A 182 -12.58 1.57 -17.41
CA VAL A 182 -12.85 0.23 -17.97
C VAL A 182 -12.71 -0.84 -16.89
N VAL A 183 -11.59 -0.82 -16.14
CA VAL A 183 -11.35 -1.83 -15.10
C VAL A 183 -12.38 -1.69 -13.97
N ARG A 184 -12.64 -0.48 -13.49
CA ARG A 184 -13.68 -0.24 -12.48
C ARG A 184 -15.05 -0.75 -12.92
N LYS A 185 -15.47 -0.45 -14.17
CA LYS A 185 -16.74 -0.92 -14.74
C LYS A 185 -16.79 -2.44 -14.82
N ARG A 186 -15.67 -3.09 -15.16
CA ARG A 186 -15.60 -4.56 -15.24
C ARG A 186 -15.79 -5.19 -13.87
N LEU A 187 -15.03 -4.72 -12.87
CA LEU A 187 -15.08 -5.23 -11.50
C LEU A 187 -16.48 -5.06 -10.87
N LEU A 188 -17.11 -3.89 -11.04
CA LEU A 188 -18.43 -3.59 -10.48
C LEU A 188 -19.60 -4.32 -11.19
N LYS A 189 -19.34 -5.04 -12.30
CA LYS A 189 -20.37 -5.85 -13.00
C LYS A 189 -20.32 -7.33 -12.62
N THR A 190 -19.23 -7.77 -12.03
CA THR A 190 -19.01 -9.18 -11.63
C THR A 190 -19.36 -9.45 -10.17
N ALA A 191 -19.73 -8.42 -9.43
CA ALA A 191 -20.17 -8.49 -8.04
C ALA A 191 -21.69 -8.63 -7.91
#